data_26281640727a4757a049c13c1371784a
#
_entry.id   26281640727a4757a049c13c1371784a
#
_cell.length_a   1.000
_cell.length_b   1.000
_cell.length_c   1.000
_cell.angle_alpha   90.00
_cell.angle_beta   90.00
_cell.angle_gamma   90.00
#
_symmetry.space_group_name_H-M   'P 1'
#
loop_
_entity.id
_entity.type
_entity.pdbx_description
1 polymer ?
#
loop_
_entity_poly.entity_id
_entity_poly.type
_entity_poly.pdbx_seq_one_letter_code
_entity_poly.pdbx_strand_id
1 'polypeptide(L)'
;MNHIAAPSVAFIFDCDGTLVNSSPVWGHAQTELLRRHGIDVTVDDFAQFEHLSLEDECQAYHDTWGIGANGEELYRELGEILFDGYSKVPPREGLLAFLEQAQDAGIAMCVATSTPAELVQSALAGAGLDPYLEFVTTTGEAGRSKQFPDVYELALHRLEECHGHKFERAWVFEDAVFGLMSSGAAGFKRVGVYGPHGRMERDEVRTNCDIFIDSYGDLELARVLSFEG
;
A
#
# COMPACT_ATOMS: atom_id res chain seq x y z
N MET A 1 -28.50 -26.52 -5.52
CA MET A 1 -27.72 -25.37 -5.01
C MET A 1 -26.93 -24.86 -6.22
N ASN A 2 -27.28 -23.69 -6.76
CA ASN A 2 -26.49 -23.07 -7.80
C ASN A 2 -25.16 -22.65 -7.18
N HIS A 3 -24.07 -23.33 -7.53
CA HIS A 3 -22.74 -22.77 -7.33
C HIS A 3 -22.66 -21.51 -8.21
N ILE A 4 -22.86 -20.35 -7.60
CA ILE A 4 -22.37 -19.11 -8.19
C ILE A 4 -20.86 -19.31 -8.20
N ALA A 5 -20.27 -19.39 -9.41
CA ALA A 5 -18.82 -19.42 -9.53
C ALA A 5 -18.27 -18.20 -8.78
N ALA A 6 -17.24 -18.42 -7.95
CA ALA A 6 -16.56 -17.31 -7.27
C ALA A 6 -16.16 -16.28 -8.33
N PRO A 7 -16.25 -14.96 -8.03
CA PRO A 7 -15.86 -13.95 -9.00
C PRO A 7 -14.41 -14.19 -9.41
N SER A 8 -14.17 -14.24 -10.72
CA SER A 8 -12.82 -14.40 -11.27
C SER A 8 -12.02 -13.08 -11.17
N VAL A 9 -12.13 -12.41 -10.03
CA VAL A 9 -11.56 -11.10 -9.75
C VAL A 9 -10.79 -11.14 -8.43
N ALA A 10 -9.59 -10.57 -8.42
CA ALA A 10 -8.76 -10.39 -7.24
C ALA A 10 -8.53 -8.90 -6.96
N PHE A 11 -8.45 -8.53 -5.67
CA PHE A 11 -8.08 -7.20 -5.22
C PHE A 11 -6.74 -7.24 -4.48
N ILE A 12 -5.83 -6.37 -4.88
CA ILE A 12 -4.50 -6.21 -4.29
C ILE A 12 -4.41 -4.78 -3.79
N PHE A 13 -4.26 -4.61 -2.49
CA PHE A 13 -4.23 -3.29 -1.88
C PHE A 13 -2.80 -2.91 -1.48
N ASP A 14 -2.41 -1.69 -1.78
CA ASP A 14 -1.36 -1.06 -0.99
C ASP A 14 -1.85 -0.81 0.44
N CYS A 15 -0.93 -0.60 1.38
CA CYS A 15 -1.27 -0.37 2.78
C CYS A 15 -1.36 1.11 3.13
N ASP A 16 -0.26 1.82 2.94
CA ASP A 16 -0.03 3.18 3.45
C ASP A 16 -0.70 4.23 2.57
N GLY A 17 -1.64 4.99 3.13
CA GLY A 17 -2.45 5.93 2.32
C GLY A 17 -3.61 5.27 1.60
N THR A 18 -3.58 3.96 1.42
CA THR A 18 -4.60 3.17 0.71
C THR A 18 -5.55 2.44 1.65
N LEU A 19 -5.07 1.52 2.48
CA LEU A 19 -5.89 0.84 3.51
C LEU A 19 -5.98 1.68 4.79
N VAL A 20 -4.89 2.28 5.21
CA VAL A 20 -4.78 3.04 6.46
C VAL A 20 -4.29 4.47 6.21
N ASN A 21 -4.71 5.40 7.06
CA ASN A 21 -4.25 6.78 7.02
C ASN A 21 -2.96 6.94 7.84
N SER A 22 -1.86 6.41 7.35
CA SER A 22 -0.56 6.37 8.03
C SER A 22 0.35 7.58 7.76
N SER A 23 0.05 8.43 6.78
CA SER A 23 0.89 9.57 6.41
C SER A 23 1.33 10.44 7.59
N PRO A 24 0.47 10.76 8.59
CA PRO A 24 0.91 11.55 9.74
C PRO A 24 1.94 10.82 10.62
N VAL A 25 1.84 9.49 10.73
CA VAL A 25 2.78 8.67 11.51
C VAL A 25 4.12 8.60 10.82
N TRP A 26 4.12 8.37 9.51
CA TRP A 26 5.33 8.36 8.67
C TRP A 26 6.06 9.70 8.73
N GLY A 27 5.36 10.80 8.45
CA GLY A 27 5.95 12.14 8.47
C GLY A 27 6.56 12.50 9.83
N HIS A 28 5.89 12.10 10.93
CA HIS A 28 6.44 12.28 12.27
C HIS A 28 7.69 11.41 12.50
N ALA A 29 7.64 10.14 12.16
CA ALA A 29 8.74 9.21 12.44
C ALA A 29 10.01 9.55 11.66
N GLN A 30 9.88 9.83 10.36
CA GLN A 30 11.00 10.23 9.50
C GLN A 30 11.63 11.55 9.98
N THR A 31 10.79 12.55 10.27
CA THR A 31 11.28 13.85 10.78
C THR A 31 11.97 13.69 12.14
N GLU A 32 11.41 12.88 13.04
CA GLU A 32 11.99 12.62 14.37
C GLU A 32 13.32 11.86 14.26
N LEU A 33 13.42 10.86 13.38
CA LEU A 33 14.68 10.17 13.11
C LEU A 33 15.77 11.14 12.71
N LEU A 34 15.53 11.95 11.68
CA LEU A 34 16.52 12.88 11.16
C LEU A 34 16.86 13.97 12.18
N ARG A 35 15.87 14.45 12.96
CA ARG A 35 16.09 15.40 14.05
C ARG A 35 17.00 14.83 15.16
N ARG A 36 16.88 13.56 15.50
CA ARG A 36 17.80 12.89 16.45
C ARG A 36 19.25 12.91 16.00
N HIS A 37 19.44 12.86 14.67
CA HIS A 37 20.75 12.97 14.04
C HIS A 37 21.16 14.41 13.68
N GLY A 38 20.42 15.44 14.13
CA GLY A 38 20.76 16.85 13.94
C GLY A 38 20.44 17.38 12.53
N ILE A 39 19.62 16.68 11.76
CA ILE A 39 19.15 17.10 10.43
C ILE A 39 17.75 17.71 10.58
N ASP A 40 17.62 18.96 10.18
CA ASP A 40 16.34 19.68 10.14
C ASP A 40 15.78 19.64 8.72
N VAL A 41 14.66 18.93 8.55
CA VAL A 41 14.01 18.68 7.26
C VAL A 41 12.51 18.93 7.38
N THR A 42 11.91 19.15 6.22
CA THR A 42 10.45 19.24 6.05
C THR A 42 9.92 17.94 5.45
N VAL A 43 8.60 17.74 5.49
CA VAL A 43 7.95 16.56 4.89
C VAL A 43 8.24 16.47 3.39
N ASP A 44 8.38 17.61 2.70
CA ASP A 44 8.66 17.66 1.26
C ASP A 44 10.04 17.09 0.88
N ASP A 45 10.99 17.10 1.82
CA ASP A 45 12.33 16.54 1.58
C ASP A 45 12.33 15.01 1.42
N PHE A 46 11.27 14.34 1.85
CA PHE A 46 11.13 12.89 1.74
C PHE A 46 10.58 12.40 0.38
N ALA A 47 9.96 13.27 -0.41
CA ALA A 47 9.31 12.89 -1.67
C ALA A 47 10.21 12.10 -2.65
N GLN A 48 11.52 12.38 -2.65
CA GLN A 48 12.48 11.69 -3.50
C GLN A 48 12.73 10.23 -3.10
N PHE A 49 12.36 9.82 -1.89
CA PHE A 49 12.60 8.49 -1.34
C PHE A 49 11.37 7.59 -1.32
N GLU A 50 10.17 8.12 -1.55
CA GLU A 50 8.89 7.42 -1.42
C GLU A 50 8.76 6.11 -2.22
N HIS A 51 9.50 5.99 -3.32
CA HIS A 51 9.47 4.83 -4.20
C HIS A 51 10.35 3.68 -3.71
N LEU A 52 11.20 3.93 -2.71
CA LEU A 52 12.15 2.96 -2.18
C LEU A 52 11.48 1.99 -1.20
N SER A 53 12.11 0.85 -0.95
CA SER A 53 11.84 0.07 0.24
C SER A 53 12.33 0.84 1.47
N LEU A 54 11.84 0.50 2.67
CA LEU A 54 12.27 1.20 3.87
C LEU A 54 13.78 1.03 4.16
N GLU A 55 14.31 -0.15 3.84
CA GLU A 55 15.75 -0.43 3.95
C GLU A 55 16.58 0.47 3.01
N ASP A 56 16.14 0.57 1.74
CA ASP A 56 16.80 1.42 0.75
C ASP A 56 16.66 2.90 1.09
N GLU A 57 15.53 3.32 1.64
CA GLU A 57 15.29 4.68 2.11
C GLU A 57 16.25 5.05 3.26
N CYS A 58 16.40 4.19 4.26
CA CYS A 58 17.33 4.39 5.36
C CYS A 58 18.79 4.41 4.88
N GLN A 59 19.16 3.57 3.91
CA GLN A 59 20.48 3.63 3.28
C GLN A 59 20.66 4.97 2.53
N ALA A 60 19.65 5.44 1.82
CA ALA A 60 19.70 6.73 1.14
C ALA A 60 19.83 7.92 2.11
N TYR A 61 19.25 7.84 3.30
CA TYR A 61 19.45 8.83 4.37
C TYR A 61 20.91 8.86 4.84
N HIS A 62 21.51 7.68 5.07
CA HIS A 62 22.93 7.56 5.40
C HIS A 62 23.80 8.20 4.31
N ASP A 63 23.57 7.84 3.05
CA ASP A 63 24.37 8.31 1.91
C ASP A 63 24.21 9.83 1.65
N THR A 64 23.01 10.36 1.88
CA THR A 64 22.68 11.77 1.60
C THR A 64 23.21 12.70 2.70
N TRP A 65 23.04 12.32 3.96
CA TRP A 65 23.34 13.19 5.11
C TRP A 65 24.49 12.71 5.98
N GLY A 66 25.07 11.54 5.73
CA GLY A 66 26.18 10.99 6.49
C GLY A 66 25.82 10.66 7.95
N ILE A 67 24.56 10.34 8.23
CA ILE A 67 24.02 10.05 9.56
C ILE A 67 23.97 8.55 9.84
N GLY A 68 23.98 8.17 11.15
CA GLY A 68 24.06 6.78 11.58
C GLY A 68 25.37 6.12 11.18
N ALA A 69 25.63 4.92 11.65
CA ALA A 69 26.79 4.12 11.21
C ALA A 69 26.57 3.51 9.81
N ASN A 70 25.33 3.22 9.47
CA ASN A 70 24.87 2.69 8.17
C ASN A 70 23.34 2.76 8.08
N GLY A 71 22.76 2.38 6.93
CA GLY A 71 21.31 2.35 6.72
C GLY A 71 20.57 1.36 7.64
N GLU A 72 21.19 0.24 8.01
CA GLU A 72 20.60 -0.77 8.90
C GLU A 72 20.36 -0.23 10.32
N GLU A 73 21.26 0.60 10.84
CA GLU A 73 21.07 1.27 12.12
C GLU A 73 19.87 2.23 12.05
N LEU A 74 19.79 3.06 11.01
CA LEU A 74 18.68 3.99 10.80
C LEU A 74 17.34 3.27 10.61
N TYR A 75 17.34 2.15 9.88
CA TYR A 75 16.17 1.29 9.71
C TYR A 75 15.62 0.79 11.04
N ARG A 76 16.50 0.31 11.93
CA ARG A 76 16.09 -0.15 13.27
C ARG A 76 15.55 1.01 14.11
N GLU A 77 16.21 2.17 14.13
CA GLU A 77 15.74 3.36 14.86
C GLU A 77 14.39 3.85 14.36
N LEU A 78 14.20 3.89 13.04
CA LEU A 78 12.93 4.29 12.43
C LEU A 78 11.81 3.30 12.79
N GLY A 79 12.10 1.99 12.78
CA GLY A 79 11.18 0.95 13.21
C GLY A 79 10.73 1.11 14.65
N GLU A 80 11.64 1.47 15.57
CA GLU A 80 11.30 1.75 16.97
C GLU A 80 10.37 2.96 17.11
N ILE A 81 10.58 4.02 16.32
CA ILE A 81 9.73 5.23 16.34
C ILE A 81 8.34 4.92 15.76
N LEU A 82 8.29 4.14 14.69
CA LEU A 82 7.04 3.78 14.00
C LEU A 82 6.14 2.86 14.83
N PHE A 83 6.75 1.91 15.57
CA PHE A 83 6.04 0.79 16.20
C PHE A 83 4.82 1.21 17.03
N ASP A 84 4.95 2.20 17.87
CA ASP A 84 3.86 2.67 18.75
C ASP A 84 2.75 3.44 18.00
N GLY A 85 3.11 4.12 16.91
CA GLY A 85 2.18 4.91 16.11
C GLY A 85 1.40 4.05 15.12
N TYR A 86 2.08 3.09 14.52
CA TYR A 86 1.57 2.32 13.40
C TYR A 86 0.39 1.41 13.77
N SER A 87 0.41 0.83 14.97
CA SER A 87 -0.70 0.02 15.48
C SER A 87 -2.00 0.80 15.78
N LYS A 88 -1.94 2.14 15.71
CA LYS A 88 -3.07 3.03 16.04
C LYS A 88 -3.59 3.80 14.83
N VAL A 89 -3.03 3.54 13.64
CA VAL A 89 -3.48 4.22 12.41
C VAL A 89 -4.92 3.86 12.10
N PRO A 90 -5.78 4.84 11.81
CA PRO A 90 -7.17 4.53 11.46
C PRO A 90 -7.26 3.96 10.04
N PRO A 91 -8.24 3.10 9.76
CA PRO A 91 -8.55 2.70 8.39
C PRO A 91 -9.03 3.91 7.58
N ARG A 92 -8.90 3.81 6.26
CA ARG A 92 -9.45 4.82 5.34
C ARG A 92 -10.98 4.87 5.47
N GLU A 93 -11.52 6.06 5.28
CA GLU A 93 -12.97 6.29 5.36
C GLU A 93 -13.75 5.42 4.36
N GLY A 94 -14.77 4.71 4.86
CA GLY A 94 -15.62 3.82 4.08
C GLY A 94 -15.00 2.45 3.74
N LEU A 95 -13.70 2.22 4.03
CA LEU A 95 -12.99 1.01 3.66
C LEU A 95 -13.61 -0.26 4.24
N LEU A 96 -13.92 -0.29 5.54
CA LEU A 96 -14.48 -1.50 6.18
C LEU A 96 -15.74 -1.99 5.48
N ALA A 97 -16.67 -1.08 5.17
CA ALA A 97 -17.91 -1.43 4.48
C ALA A 97 -17.66 -1.94 3.04
N PHE A 98 -16.62 -1.43 2.37
CA PHE A 98 -16.22 -1.89 1.05
C PHE A 98 -15.60 -3.30 1.11
N LEU A 99 -14.72 -3.56 2.09
CA LEU A 99 -14.10 -4.88 2.29
C LEU A 99 -15.14 -5.95 2.69
N GLU A 100 -16.12 -5.61 3.54
CA GLU A 100 -17.24 -6.49 3.87
C GLU A 100 -18.02 -6.89 2.61
N GLN A 101 -18.39 -5.93 1.76
CA GLN A 101 -19.08 -6.21 0.51
C GLN A 101 -18.24 -7.08 -0.45
N ALA A 102 -16.93 -6.83 -0.53
CA ALA A 102 -16.02 -7.61 -1.36
C ALA A 102 -15.88 -9.05 -0.84
N GLN A 103 -15.78 -9.24 0.48
CA GLN A 103 -15.71 -10.54 1.14
C GLN A 103 -17.02 -11.33 0.94
N ASP A 104 -18.18 -10.68 1.12
CA ASP A 104 -19.50 -11.29 0.89
C ASP A 104 -19.69 -11.71 -0.59
N ALA A 105 -19.08 -10.98 -1.52
CA ALA A 105 -19.04 -11.34 -2.93
C ALA A 105 -18.02 -12.45 -3.26
N GLY A 106 -17.21 -12.89 -2.30
CA GLY A 106 -16.20 -13.94 -2.48
C GLY A 106 -14.97 -13.48 -3.26
N ILE A 107 -14.62 -12.20 -3.20
CA ILE A 107 -13.43 -11.64 -3.86
C ILE A 107 -12.20 -11.97 -3.02
N ALA A 108 -11.16 -12.52 -3.65
CA ALA A 108 -9.86 -12.74 -3.04
C ALA A 108 -9.13 -11.42 -2.83
N MET A 109 -8.61 -11.18 -1.63
CA MET A 109 -8.01 -9.89 -1.25
C MET A 109 -6.69 -10.08 -0.52
N CYS A 110 -5.65 -9.34 -0.92
CA CYS A 110 -4.36 -9.34 -0.25
C CYS A 110 -3.69 -7.95 -0.27
N VAL A 111 -2.55 -7.85 0.41
CA VAL A 111 -1.75 -6.62 0.48
C VAL A 111 -0.46 -6.75 -0.33
N ALA A 112 -0.09 -5.67 -1.04
CA ALA A 112 1.20 -5.48 -1.68
C ALA A 112 1.80 -4.12 -1.27
N THR A 113 2.90 -4.11 -0.53
CA THR A 113 3.42 -2.92 0.15
C THR A 113 4.93 -2.79 0.08
N SER A 114 5.45 -1.57 0.26
CA SER A 114 6.89 -1.32 0.51
C SER A 114 7.24 -1.35 2.00
N THR A 115 6.24 -1.36 2.88
CA THR A 115 6.42 -1.36 4.32
C THR A 115 6.68 -2.78 4.84
N PRO A 116 7.56 -2.95 5.85
CA PRO A 116 7.82 -4.26 6.45
C PRO A 116 6.55 -4.95 6.95
N ALA A 117 6.45 -6.26 6.69
CA ALA A 117 5.26 -7.05 6.98
C ALA A 117 4.80 -6.95 8.45
N GLU A 118 5.72 -6.87 9.40
CA GLU A 118 5.44 -6.77 10.84
C GLU A 118 4.70 -5.47 11.19
N LEU A 119 5.11 -4.35 10.60
CA LEU A 119 4.43 -3.06 10.78
C LEU A 119 3.04 -3.09 10.15
N VAL A 120 2.94 -3.60 8.92
CA VAL A 120 1.65 -3.73 8.22
C VAL A 120 0.68 -4.60 9.01
N GLN A 121 1.12 -5.77 9.48
CA GLN A 121 0.28 -6.65 10.30
C GLN A 121 -0.21 -5.95 11.59
N SER A 122 0.66 -5.14 12.22
CA SER A 122 0.28 -4.33 13.39
C SER A 122 -0.79 -3.29 13.05
N ALA A 123 -0.67 -2.61 11.89
CA ALA A 123 -1.66 -1.65 11.42
C ALA A 123 -3.00 -2.32 11.08
N LEU A 124 -2.96 -3.44 10.35
CA LEU A 124 -4.16 -4.20 9.96
C LEU A 124 -4.92 -4.68 11.19
N ALA A 125 -4.20 -5.25 12.18
CA ALA A 125 -4.80 -5.70 13.44
C ALA A 125 -5.42 -4.52 14.22
N GLY A 126 -4.69 -3.41 14.35
CA GLY A 126 -5.17 -2.22 15.03
C GLY A 126 -6.38 -1.56 14.36
N ALA A 127 -6.45 -1.60 13.05
CA ALA A 127 -7.55 -1.08 12.24
C ALA A 127 -8.72 -2.08 12.04
N GLY A 128 -8.60 -3.34 12.51
CA GLY A 128 -9.61 -4.38 12.34
C GLY A 128 -9.74 -4.91 10.91
N LEU A 129 -8.66 -4.85 10.12
CA LEU A 129 -8.64 -5.23 8.70
C LEU A 129 -8.19 -6.67 8.45
N ASP A 130 -7.52 -7.32 9.41
CA ASP A 130 -7.01 -8.70 9.30
C ASP A 130 -8.04 -9.72 8.77
N PRO A 131 -9.33 -9.68 9.14
CA PRO A 131 -10.27 -10.71 8.70
C PRO A 131 -10.58 -10.70 7.20
N TYR A 132 -10.20 -9.63 6.49
CA TYR A 132 -10.52 -9.43 5.08
C TYR A 132 -9.36 -9.75 4.14
N LEU A 133 -8.12 -9.80 4.65
CA LEU A 133 -6.90 -9.83 3.84
C LEU A 133 -6.14 -11.13 4.08
N GLU A 134 -5.89 -11.89 3.03
CA GLU A 134 -5.37 -13.26 3.13
C GLU A 134 -3.89 -13.27 3.56
N PHE A 135 -3.10 -12.33 3.06
CA PHE A 135 -1.68 -12.19 3.38
C PHE A 135 -1.12 -10.82 2.97
N VAL A 136 0.10 -10.55 3.41
CA VAL A 136 0.91 -9.38 3.02
C VAL A 136 2.06 -9.86 2.14
N THR A 137 2.31 -9.15 1.03
CA THR A 137 3.49 -9.32 0.16
C THR A 137 4.27 -8.00 0.16
N THR A 138 5.58 -8.07 0.38
CA THR A 138 6.42 -6.87 0.45
C THR A 138 7.32 -6.71 -0.77
N THR A 139 7.76 -5.48 -1.04
CA THR A 139 8.79 -5.21 -2.05
C THR A 139 10.12 -5.88 -1.73
N GLY A 140 10.42 -6.07 -0.43
CA GLY A 140 11.60 -6.84 0.00
C GLY A 140 11.55 -8.29 -0.47
N GLU A 141 10.37 -8.95 -0.41
CA GLU A 141 10.18 -10.30 -0.94
C GLU A 141 10.19 -10.34 -2.47
N ALA A 142 9.67 -9.31 -3.13
CA ALA A 142 9.67 -9.19 -4.59
C ALA A 142 11.04 -8.83 -5.17
N GLY A 143 11.95 -8.28 -4.36
CA GLY A 143 13.32 -7.91 -4.74
C GLY A 143 13.44 -6.60 -5.52
N ARG A 144 12.35 -5.85 -5.72
CA ARG A 144 12.32 -4.57 -6.44
C ARG A 144 11.27 -3.62 -5.86
N SER A 145 11.54 -2.30 -5.93
CA SER A 145 10.61 -1.27 -5.50
C SER A 145 9.34 -1.21 -6.36
N LYS A 146 8.31 -0.51 -5.89
CA LYS A 146 7.02 -0.31 -6.59
C LYS A 146 7.11 0.50 -7.89
N GLN A 147 8.28 1.04 -8.25
CA GLN A 147 8.52 1.52 -9.62
C GLN A 147 8.42 0.39 -10.67
N PHE A 148 8.45 -0.85 -10.22
CA PHE A 148 8.29 -2.07 -10.98
C PHE A 148 7.09 -2.87 -10.46
N PRO A 149 6.42 -3.67 -11.31
CA PRO A 149 5.19 -4.36 -10.94
C PRO A 149 5.39 -5.62 -10.09
N ASP A 150 6.64 -6.00 -9.81
CA ASP A 150 7.04 -7.31 -9.25
C ASP A 150 6.26 -7.66 -7.97
N VAL A 151 6.01 -6.71 -7.07
CA VAL A 151 5.26 -6.96 -5.84
C VAL A 151 3.78 -7.29 -6.09
N TYR A 152 3.15 -6.65 -7.08
CA TYR A 152 1.76 -6.91 -7.47
C TYR A 152 1.63 -8.25 -8.19
N GLU A 153 2.59 -8.56 -9.08
CA GLU A 153 2.65 -9.85 -9.79
C GLU A 153 2.87 -11.00 -8.80
N LEU A 154 3.76 -10.83 -7.81
CA LEU A 154 3.98 -11.81 -6.76
C LEU A 154 2.74 -12.00 -5.89
N ALA A 155 2.06 -10.91 -5.50
CA ALA A 155 0.82 -10.97 -4.74
C ALA A 155 -0.29 -11.69 -5.50
N LEU A 156 -0.48 -11.41 -6.78
CA LEU A 156 -1.45 -12.11 -7.64
C LEU A 156 -1.12 -13.61 -7.75
N HIS A 157 0.15 -13.93 -8.00
CA HIS A 157 0.59 -15.32 -8.10
C HIS A 157 0.29 -16.10 -6.81
N ARG A 158 0.55 -15.53 -5.65
CA ARG A 158 0.24 -16.13 -4.35
C ARG A 158 -1.28 -16.35 -4.16
N LEU A 159 -2.12 -15.39 -4.54
CA LEU A 159 -3.58 -15.57 -4.52
C LEU A 159 -4.01 -16.72 -5.43
N GLU A 160 -3.47 -16.80 -6.65
CA GLU A 160 -3.76 -17.88 -7.59
C GLU A 160 -3.35 -19.25 -7.05
N GLU A 161 -2.21 -19.34 -6.35
CA GLU A 161 -1.78 -20.57 -5.68
C GLU A 161 -2.73 -20.97 -4.52
N CYS A 162 -3.12 -19.99 -3.68
CA CYS A 162 -4.05 -20.22 -2.57
C CYS A 162 -5.43 -20.70 -3.04
N HIS A 163 -5.93 -20.12 -4.13
CA HIS A 163 -7.26 -20.43 -4.67
C HIS A 163 -7.25 -21.59 -5.70
N GLY A 164 -6.08 -22.00 -6.19
CA GLY A 164 -5.94 -23.08 -7.16
C GLY A 164 -6.47 -22.77 -8.56
N HIS A 165 -6.66 -21.50 -8.89
CA HIS A 165 -7.10 -21.04 -10.20
C HIS A 165 -6.53 -19.67 -10.57
N LYS A 166 -6.58 -19.31 -11.84
CA LYS A 166 -6.22 -17.98 -12.36
C LYS A 166 -7.39 -17.00 -12.20
N PHE A 167 -7.08 -15.75 -11.87
CA PHE A 167 -8.05 -14.67 -11.91
C PHE A 167 -8.09 -14.03 -13.30
N GLU A 168 -9.29 -13.81 -13.83
CA GLU A 168 -9.47 -13.17 -15.15
C GLU A 168 -9.15 -11.68 -15.09
N ARG A 169 -9.31 -11.08 -13.90
CA ARG A 169 -9.04 -9.66 -13.65
C ARG A 169 -8.46 -9.46 -12.26
N ALA A 170 -7.42 -8.68 -12.18
CA ALA A 170 -6.89 -8.22 -10.90
C ALA A 170 -6.88 -6.68 -10.83
N TRP A 171 -7.30 -6.15 -9.70
CA TRP A 171 -7.30 -4.72 -9.40
C TRP A 171 -6.23 -4.40 -8.38
N VAL A 172 -5.48 -3.34 -8.61
CA VAL A 172 -4.56 -2.74 -7.66
C VAL A 172 -5.18 -1.46 -7.13
N PHE A 173 -5.26 -1.34 -5.82
CA PHE A 173 -5.69 -0.14 -5.11
C PHE A 173 -4.43 0.53 -4.57
N GLU A 174 -4.21 1.80 -4.90
CA GLU A 174 -2.94 2.48 -4.69
C GLU A 174 -3.14 3.99 -4.61
N ASP A 175 -2.36 4.67 -3.75
CA ASP A 175 -2.35 6.12 -3.65
C ASP A 175 -1.13 6.74 -4.36
N ALA A 176 -0.05 5.96 -4.54
CA ALA A 176 1.19 6.43 -5.15
C ALA A 176 1.18 6.29 -6.68
N VAL A 177 1.49 7.38 -7.37
CA VAL A 177 1.50 7.45 -8.85
C VAL A 177 2.45 6.41 -9.47
N PHE A 178 3.64 6.20 -8.90
CA PHE A 178 4.58 5.20 -9.42
C PHE A 178 4.03 3.76 -9.33
N GLY A 179 3.28 3.44 -8.27
CA GLY A 179 2.60 2.15 -8.13
C GLY A 179 1.43 1.97 -9.10
N LEU A 180 0.64 3.03 -9.32
CA LEU A 180 -0.41 3.05 -10.34
C LEU A 180 0.17 2.86 -11.75
N MET A 181 1.29 3.52 -12.06
CA MET A 181 1.94 3.42 -13.37
C MET A 181 2.52 2.01 -13.60
N SER A 182 3.26 1.48 -12.63
CA SER A 182 3.92 0.18 -12.77
C SER A 182 2.91 -0.97 -12.86
N SER A 183 1.88 -0.98 -12.00
CA SER A 183 0.81 -1.98 -12.06
C SER A 183 0.00 -1.89 -13.35
N GLY A 184 -0.30 -0.68 -13.83
CA GLY A 184 -0.97 -0.47 -15.12
C GLY A 184 -0.17 -0.97 -16.30
N ALA A 185 1.15 -0.76 -16.30
CA ALA A 185 2.05 -1.28 -17.34
C ALA A 185 2.09 -2.81 -17.38
N ALA A 186 1.84 -3.49 -16.25
CA ALA A 186 1.72 -4.94 -16.16
C ALA A 186 0.30 -5.48 -16.45
N GLY A 187 -0.65 -4.60 -16.77
CA GLY A 187 -2.00 -4.99 -17.18
C GLY A 187 -3.03 -5.08 -16.05
N PHE A 188 -2.68 -4.69 -14.84
CA PHE A 188 -3.65 -4.56 -13.74
C PHE A 188 -4.62 -3.42 -13.99
N LYS A 189 -5.87 -3.57 -13.56
CA LYS A 189 -6.79 -2.46 -13.38
C LYS A 189 -6.46 -1.72 -12.10
N ARG A 190 -6.71 -0.41 -12.05
CA ARG A 190 -6.22 0.43 -10.96
C ARG A 190 -7.34 1.28 -10.37
N VAL A 191 -7.46 1.22 -9.05
CA VAL A 191 -8.22 2.21 -8.28
C VAL A 191 -7.22 3.17 -7.63
N GLY A 192 -7.23 4.41 -8.06
CA GLY A 192 -6.43 5.47 -7.44
C GLY A 192 -7.14 6.02 -6.22
N VAL A 193 -6.54 5.85 -5.04
CA VAL A 193 -7.08 6.28 -3.75
C VAL A 193 -6.38 7.57 -3.34
N TYR A 194 -7.07 8.70 -3.40
CA TYR A 194 -6.47 9.96 -3.01
C TYR A 194 -6.60 10.22 -1.51
N GLY A 195 -5.49 10.65 -0.89
CA GLY A 195 -5.45 11.08 0.50
C GLY A 195 -5.03 12.55 0.60
N PRO A 196 -5.81 13.44 1.27
CA PRO A 196 -5.46 14.85 1.38
C PRO A 196 -4.19 15.11 2.20
N HIS A 197 -3.70 14.10 2.89
CA HIS A 197 -2.45 14.12 3.65
C HIS A 197 -1.34 13.30 2.97
N GLY A 198 -1.64 12.70 1.81
CA GLY A 198 -0.66 12.04 0.95
C GLY A 198 0.25 13.07 0.27
N ARG A 199 1.36 12.61 -0.28
CA ARG A 199 2.36 13.44 -0.95
C ARG A 199 2.07 13.62 -2.46
N MET A 200 1.14 12.81 -3.00
CA MET A 200 0.82 12.85 -4.43
C MET A 200 -0.21 13.92 -4.75
N GLU A 201 -0.02 14.59 -5.87
CA GLU A 201 -0.99 15.55 -6.38
C GLU A 201 -2.26 14.84 -6.86
N ARG A 202 -3.43 15.38 -6.50
CA ARG A 202 -4.74 14.78 -6.80
C ARG A 202 -4.95 14.46 -8.28
N ASP A 203 -4.55 15.38 -9.15
CA ASP A 203 -4.71 15.20 -10.60
C ASP A 203 -3.73 14.17 -11.16
N GLU A 204 -2.57 13.96 -10.56
CA GLU A 204 -1.63 12.91 -10.94
C GLU A 204 -2.18 11.53 -10.60
N VAL A 205 -2.74 11.34 -9.40
CA VAL A 205 -3.41 10.08 -9.05
C VAL A 205 -4.56 9.80 -10.01
N ARG A 206 -5.40 10.81 -10.27
CA ARG A 206 -6.57 10.70 -11.16
C ARG A 206 -6.21 10.31 -12.59
N THR A 207 -5.13 10.84 -13.13
CA THR A 207 -4.73 10.58 -14.53
C THR A 207 -4.05 9.23 -14.72
N ASN A 208 -3.58 8.61 -13.64
CA ASN A 208 -2.85 7.33 -13.69
C ASN A 208 -3.66 6.11 -13.23
N CYS A 209 -4.98 6.24 -13.05
CA CYS A 209 -5.85 5.15 -12.63
C CYS A 209 -7.05 4.96 -13.56
N ASP A 210 -7.72 3.81 -13.43
CA ASP A 210 -8.94 3.49 -14.18
C ASP A 210 -10.19 3.98 -13.42
N ILE A 211 -10.17 3.92 -12.10
CA ILE A 211 -11.18 4.48 -11.19
C ILE A 211 -10.46 5.34 -10.16
N PHE A 212 -10.92 6.58 -9.99
CA PHE A 212 -10.41 7.50 -8.96
C PHE A 212 -11.44 7.65 -7.85
N ILE A 213 -10.94 7.65 -6.59
CA ILE A 213 -11.75 7.90 -5.38
C ILE A 213 -11.03 8.83 -4.40
N ASP A 214 -11.79 9.65 -3.70
CA ASP A 214 -11.35 10.41 -2.52
C ASP A 214 -11.65 9.62 -1.23
N SER A 215 -12.70 8.78 -1.25
CA SER A 215 -13.13 7.92 -0.13
C SER A 215 -13.68 6.61 -0.67
N TYR A 216 -13.51 5.50 0.08
CA TYR A 216 -14.18 4.23 -0.24
C TYR A 216 -15.70 4.32 -0.11
N GLY A 217 -16.23 5.31 0.62
CA GLY A 217 -17.66 5.59 0.66
C GLY A 217 -18.26 6.01 -0.71
N ASP A 218 -17.40 6.48 -1.63
CA ASP A 218 -17.79 6.85 -3.00
C ASP A 218 -17.61 5.69 -4.01
N LEU A 219 -17.10 4.54 -3.58
CA LEU A 219 -16.81 3.40 -4.44
C LEU A 219 -17.86 2.29 -4.28
N GLU A 220 -18.72 2.16 -5.25
CA GLU A 220 -19.63 1.02 -5.35
C GLU A 220 -18.88 -0.22 -5.89
N LEU A 221 -18.96 -1.36 -5.20
CA LEU A 221 -18.35 -2.62 -5.67
C LEU A 221 -18.82 -2.99 -7.08
N ALA A 222 -20.11 -2.77 -7.37
CA ALA A 222 -20.68 -3.02 -8.69
C ALA A 222 -19.96 -2.25 -9.81
N ARG A 223 -19.50 -1.01 -9.54
CA ARG A 223 -18.73 -0.21 -10.49
C ARG A 223 -17.38 -0.84 -10.82
N VAL A 224 -16.68 -1.40 -9.81
CA VAL A 224 -15.41 -2.10 -10.01
C VAL A 224 -15.61 -3.38 -10.82
N LEU A 225 -16.63 -4.16 -10.49
CA LEU A 225 -16.89 -5.44 -11.15
C LEU A 225 -17.40 -5.30 -12.59
N SER A 226 -18.17 -4.26 -12.89
CA SER A 226 -18.73 -3.99 -14.24
C SER A 226 -17.83 -3.15 -15.14
N PHE A 227 -16.62 -2.80 -14.69
CA PHE A 227 -15.72 -1.95 -15.46
C PHE A 227 -15.22 -2.66 -16.75
N GLU A 228 -15.50 -2.09 -17.91
CA GLU A 228 -15.17 -2.60 -19.24
C GLU A 228 -14.07 -1.78 -19.94
N GLY A 229 -13.18 -1.12 -19.19
CA GLY A 229 -12.12 -0.24 -19.72
C GLY A 229 -10.91 -0.95 -20.32
#